data_086ce22f8180edd06f1cfe3e6098800f
#
_entry.id   086ce22f8180edd06f1cfe3e6098800f
#
_cell.length_a   1.000
_cell.length_b   1.000
_cell.length_c   1.000
_cell.angle_alpha   90.00
_cell.angle_beta   90.00
_cell.angle_gamma   90.00
#
_symmetry.space_group_name_H-M   'P 1'
#
loop_
_entity.id
_entity.type
_entity.pdbx_description
1 polymer ?
#
loop_
_entity_poly.entity_id
_entity_poly.type
_entity_poly.pdbx_seq_one_letter_code
_entity_poly.pdbx_strand_id
1 'polypeptide(L)'
;YESKIVYRTEKYGDKVRTFCMNPKGAVVTENTNGIITVNGHSYEDPAKQTDNTNFALLVAKHFSEPFKDSNGYGESIARLSNMLGGGVIVQRFGDLIRGQRSTQNRIEEAFITPTLNATPGDLSLVLPKRILDGIIEMIYALDKIAPGTANEDTLLYGVEVKFYNMEVEVDDKLETRYKGLY
;
A
#
# COMPACT_ATOMS: atom_id res chain seq x y z
N TYR A 1 20.23 3.38 -0.01
CA TYR A 1 19.66 2.62 1.14
C TYR A 1 18.31 3.22 1.48
N GLU A 2 17.30 2.38 1.51
CA GLU A 2 15.93 2.77 1.82
C GLU A 2 15.74 2.85 3.34
N SER A 3 15.45 4.03 3.85
CA SER A 3 15.11 4.20 5.26
C SER A 3 13.68 3.73 5.50
N LYS A 4 13.48 2.86 6.49
CA LYS A 4 12.17 2.36 6.88
C LYS A 4 11.76 2.94 8.23
N ILE A 5 10.64 3.63 8.24
CA ILE A 5 9.99 4.07 9.48
C ILE A 5 9.00 2.96 9.87
N VAL A 6 9.12 2.47 11.09
CA VAL A 6 8.29 1.40 11.63
C VAL A 6 7.46 1.93 12.78
N TYR A 7 6.17 1.65 12.74
CA TYR A 7 5.20 1.97 13.78
C TYR A 7 4.50 0.70 14.25
N ARG A 8 4.21 0.61 15.55
CA ARG A 8 3.34 -0.42 16.09
C ARG A 8 2.03 0.21 16.52
N THR A 9 0.93 -0.30 15.96
CA THR A 9 -0.40 0.24 16.23
C THR A 9 -0.75 0.09 17.71
N GLU A 10 -1.30 1.14 18.31
CA GLU A 10 -1.71 1.14 19.72
C GLU A 10 -2.83 0.13 19.96
N LYS A 11 -3.79 0.08 19.04
CA LYS A 11 -4.98 -0.76 19.17
C LYS A 11 -4.71 -2.26 19.01
N TYR A 12 -3.83 -2.65 18.10
CA TYR A 12 -3.67 -4.06 17.70
C TYR A 12 -2.24 -4.58 17.86
N GLY A 13 -1.25 -3.71 18.11
CA GLY A 13 0.16 -4.09 18.14
C GLY A 13 0.72 -4.48 16.77
N ASP A 14 -0.02 -4.25 15.69
CA ASP A 14 0.39 -4.60 14.33
C ASP A 14 1.57 -3.73 13.88
N LYS A 15 2.49 -4.33 13.14
CA LYS A 15 3.62 -3.61 12.55
C LYS A 15 3.18 -2.95 11.25
N VAL A 16 3.28 -1.62 11.20
CA VAL A 16 3.14 -0.84 9.97
C VAL A 16 4.47 -0.19 9.65
N ARG A 17 4.84 -0.14 8.39
CA ARG A 17 6.10 0.47 7.96
C ARG A 17 5.97 1.21 6.64
N THR A 18 6.83 2.21 6.45
CA THR A 18 7.04 2.79 5.13
C THR A 18 7.81 1.81 4.23
N PHE A 19 7.58 1.93 2.94
CA PHE A 19 8.26 1.16 1.91
C PHE A 19 8.36 1.97 0.62
N CYS A 20 9.43 1.76 -0.15
CA CYS A 20 9.61 2.35 -1.48
C CYS A 20 9.40 3.87 -1.50
N MET A 21 10.26 4.62 -0.80
CA MET A 21 10.22 6.09 -0.80
C MET A 21 10.70 6.63 -2.14
N ASN A 22 9.87 7.42 -2.79
CA ASN A 22 10.09 7.96 -4.13
C ASN A 22 9.96 9.50 -4.11
N PRO A 23 11.03 10.22 -3.76
CA PRO A 23 11.05 11.68 -3.86
C PRO A 23 10.89 12.12 -5.33
N LYS A 24 10.06 13.14 -5.56
CA LYS A 24 9.73 13.65 -6.90
C LYS A 24 9.24 12.54 -7.86
N GLY A 25 8.64 11.51 -7.30
CA GLY A 25 8.22 10.33 -8.02
C GLY A 25 6.76 10.36 -8.45
N ALA A 26 6.39 9.36 -9.23
CA ALA A 26 5.03 9.12 -9.67
C ALA A 26 4.50 7.80 -9.10
N VAL A 27 3.21 7.75 -8.90
CA VAL A 27 2.49 6.49 -8.63
C VAL A 27 2.27 5.79 -9.95
N VAL A 28 2.53 4.48 -10.01
CA VAL A 28 2.43 3.65 -11.20
C VAL A 28 1.63 2.39 -10.92
N THR A 29 1.17 1.72 -11.96
CA THR A 29 0.49 0.44 -11.84
C THR A 29 1.44 -0.71 -12.15
N GLU A 30 1.22 -1.84 -11.49
CA GLU A 30 1.82 -3.14 -11.81
C GLU A 30 0.69 -4.10 -12.22
N ASN A 31 0.96 -4.97 -13.17
CA ASN A 31 0.01 -6.01 -13.58
C ASN A 31 0.68 -7.38 -13.44
N THR A 32 0.13 -8.19 -12.55
CA THR A 32 0.57 -9.58 -12.34
C THR A 32 -0.60 -10.51 -12.59
N ASN A 33 -0.53 -11.30 -13.65
CA ASN A 33 -1.58 -12.26 -14.03
C ASN A 33 -2.99 -11.62 -14.14
N GLY A 34 -3.07 -10.41 -14.68
CA GLY A 34 -4.33 -9.68 -14.84
C GLY A 34 -4.83 -8.98 -13.59
N ILE A 35 -4.08 -9.01 -12.49
CA ILE A 35 -4.39 -8.27 -11.28
C ILE A 35 -3.55 -6.99 -11.26
N ILE A 36 -4.22 -5.86 -11.20
CA ILE A 36 -3.60 -4.54 -11.17
C ILE A 36 -3.39 -4.13 -9.72
N THR A 37 -2.15 -3.81 -9.38
CA THR A 37 -1.75 -3.24 -8.09
C THR A 37 -1.04 -1.90 -8.31
N VAL A 38 -0.81 -1.17 -7.23
CA VAL A 38 -0.13 0.12 -7.27
C VAL A 38 1.31 -0.02 -6.76
N ASN A 39 2.21 0.79 -7.31
CA ASN A 39 3.56 0.96 -6.81
C ASN A 39 4.00 2.42 -6.97
N GLY A 40 5.15 2.78 -6.43
CA GLY A 40 5.80 4.08 -6.63
C GLY A 40 7.02 3.95 -7.54
N HIS A 41 7.36 5.05 -8.21
CA HIS A 41 8.51 5.13 -9.08
C HIS A 41 9.17 6.51 -9.01
N SER A 42 10.51 6.55 -8.90
CA SER A 42 11.30 7.77 -9.04
C SER A 42 11.95 7.81 -10.42
N TYR A 43 12.07 9.00 -10.99
CA TYR A 43 12.71 9.21 -12.28
C TYR A 43 14.09 9.84 -12.09
N GLU A 44 15.10 9.27 -12.74
CA GLU A 44 16.44 9.87 -12.83
C GLU A 44 16.41 11.13 -13.71
N ASP A 45 15.63 11.10 -14.79
CA ASP A 45 15.43 12.22 -15.71
C ASP A 45 14.65 13.37 -15.02
N PRO A 46 15.28 14.55 -14.80
CA PRO A 46 14.61 15.66 -14.16
C PRO A 46 13.33 16.15 -14.86
N ALA A 47 13.25 15.95 -16.18
CA ALA A 47 12.06 16.36 -16.96
C ALA A 47 10.82 15.50 -16.66
N LYS A 48 11.01 14.32 -16.05
CA LYS A 48 9.92 13.41 -15.65
C LYS A 48 9.60 13.48 -14.15
N GLN A 49 10.40 14.22 -13.40
CA GLN A 49 10.17 14.38 -11.96
C GLN A 49 8.88 15.17 -11.71
N THR A 50 8.20 14.81 -10.63
CA THR A 50 6.98 15.48 -10.19
C THR A 50 7.25 16.32 -8.94
N ASP A 51 6.31 17.14 -8.53
CA ASP A 51 6.40 17.88 -7.25
C ASP A 51 6.02 17.01 -6.04
N ASN A 52 5.61 15.75 -6.27
CA ASN A 52 5.14 14.86 -5.24
C ASN A 52 6.22 13.89 -4.76
N THR A 53 6.15 13.54 -3.47
CA THR A 53 6.82 12.36 -2.91
C THR A 53 5.76 11.30 -2.63
N ASN A 54 6.02 10.06 -3.03
CA ASN A 54 5.15 8.95 -2.69
C ASN A 54 5.91 7.85 -1.95
N PHE A 55 5.19 7.06 -1.19
CA PHE A 55 5.69 5.87 -0.49
C PHE A 55 4.52 4.94 -0.18
N ALA A 56 4.82 3.66 -0.01
CA ALA A 56 3.83 2.71 0.44
C ALA A 56 3.78 2.62 1.98
N LEU A 57 2.61 2.34 2.51
CA LEU A 57 2.40 1.93 3.90
C LEU A 57 1.98 0.47 3.92
N LEU A 58 2.82 -0.38 4.49
CA LEU A 58 2.59 -1.81 4.55
C LEU A 58 2.26 -2.26 5.98
N VAL A 59 1.09 -2.84 6.15
CA VAL A 59 0.66 -3.49 7.40
C VAL A 59 1.04 -4.96 7.32
N ALA A 60 1.96 -5.39 8.19
CA ALA A 60 2.38 -6.79 8.23
C ALA A 60 1.30 -7.66 8.87
N LYS A 61 0.95 -8.76 8.20
CA LYS A 61 0.07 -9.80 8.72
C LYS A 61 0.75 -11.15 8.64
N HIS A 62 0.68 -11.90 9.73
CA HIS A 62 1.10 -13.28 9.79
C HIS A 62 -0.13 -14.17 9.90
N PHE A 63 -0.15 -15.22 9.12
CA PHE A 63 -1.18 -16.24 9.16
C PHE A 63 -0.58 -17.50 9.80
N SER A 64 -1.29 -18.06 10.75
CA SER A 64 -0.98 -19.33 11.40
C SER A 64 -2.18 -20.25 11.31
N GLU A 65 -1.98 -21.52 11.59
CA GLU A 65 -3.10 -22.47 11.64
C GLU A 65 -4.30 -21.89 12.42
N PRO A 66 -5.53 -22.05 11.93
CA PRO A 66 -5.94 -22.84 10.74
C PRO A 66 -5.88 -22.06 9.41
N PHE A 67 -5.41 -20.80 9.39
CA PHE A 67 -5.38 -19.95 8.19
C PHE A 67 -4.10 -20.22 7.40
N LYS A 68 -4.21 -20.77 6.20
CA LYS A 68 -3.08 -21.26 5.41
C LYS A 68 -2.77 -20.44 4.16
N ASP A 69 -3.79 -19.85 3.54
CA ASP A 69 -3.66 -19.20 2.23
C ASP A 69 -3.50 -17.68 2.36
N SER A 70 -2.32 -17.25 2.82
CA SER A 70 -1.98 -15.83 2.93
C SER A 70 -1.86 -15.15 1.56
N ASN A 71 -1.39 -15.87 0.54
CA ASN A 71 -1.26 -15.35 -0.82
C ASN A 71 -2.63 -15.10 -1.44
N GLY A 72 -3.52 -16.10 -1.38
CA GLY A 72 -4.90 -15.93 -1.85
C GLY A 72 -5.66 -14.85 -1.11
N TYR A 73 -5.40 -14.67 0.20
CA TYR A 73 -5.98 -13.55 0.96
C TYR A 73 -5.54 -12.19 0.38
N GLY A 74 -4.23 -11.98 0.17
CA GLY A 74 -3.73 -10.72 -0.41
C GLY A 74 -4.22 -10.51 -1.84
N GLU A 75 -4.21 -11.56 -2.66
CA GLU A 75 -4.73 -11.53 -4.03
C GLU A 75 -6.23 -11.19 -4.06
N SER A 76 -7.03 -11.72 -3.14
CA SER A 76 -8.46 -11.44 -3.07
C SER A 76 -8.76 -9.96 -2.78
N ILE A 77 -7.94 -9.31 -1.94
CA ILE A 77 -8.05 -7.86 -1.68
C ILE A 77 -7.70 -7.06 -2.95
N ALA A 78 -6.66 -7.43 -3.68
CA ALA A 78 -6.30 -6.76 -4.93
C ALA A 78 -7.38 -6.95 -6.01
N ARG A 79 -7.94 -8.15 -6.13
CA ARG A 79 -9.08 -8.44 -7.03
C ARG A 79 -10.32 -7.63 -6.64
N LEU A 80 -10.62 -7.46 -5.35
CA LEU A 80 -11.73 -6.64 -4.88
C LEU A 80 -11.54 -5.17 -5.28
N SER A 81 -10.33 -4.63 -5.13
CA SER A 81 -9.99 -3.29 -5.62
C SER A 81 -10.21 -3.15 -7.12
N ASN A 82 -9.74 -4.12 -7.91
CA ASN A 82 -9.92 -4.11 -9.36
C ASN A 82 -11.40 -4.22 -9.76
N MET A 83 -12.18 -5.02 -9.06
CA MET A 83 -13.60 -5.17 -9.31
C MET A 83 -14.36 -3.86 -9.08
N LEU A 84 -14.02 -3.11 -8.02
CA LEU A 84 -14.69 -1.87 -7.67
C LEU A 84 -14.20 -0.67 -8.48
N GLY A 85 -12.90 -0.60 -8.76
CA GLY A 85 -12.25 0.55 -9.40
C GLY A 85 -11.84 0.32 -10.86
N GLY A 86 -11.99 -0.88 -11.39
CA GLY A 86 -11.43 -1.23 -12.70
C GLY A 86 -9.89 -1.31 -12.71
N GLY A 87 -9.26 -1.21 -11.54
CA GLY A 87 -7.82 -1.15 -11.32
C GLY A 87 -7.49 -0.55 -9.97
N VAL A 88 -6.69 0.51 -9.96
CA VAL A 88 -6.31 1.23 -8.75
C VAL A 88 -7.41 2.21 -8.34
N ILE A 89 -7.70 2.26 -7.06
CA ILE A 89 -8.58 3.25 -6.43
C ILE A 89 -7.74 4.35 -5.82
N VAL A 90 -8.18 5.61 -5.96
CA VAL A 90 -7.62 6.77 -5.27
C VAL A 90 -8.64 7.38 -4.33
N GLN A 91 -8.20 7.75 -3.13
CA GLN A 91 -9.03 8.43 -2.13
C GLN A 91 -8.23 9.50 -1.40
N ARG A 92 -8.82 10.67 -1.15
CA ARG A 92 -8.25 11.69 -0.29
C ARG A 92 -8.31 11.22 1.17
N PHE A 93 -7.26 11.48 1.94
CA PHE A 93 -7.21 11.11 3.35
C PHE A 93 -8.36 11.73 4.16
N GLY A 94 -8.68 13.01 3.92
CA GLY A 94 -9.81 13.67 4.57
C GLY A 94 -11.16 13.01 4.28
N ASP A 95 -11.37 12.51 3.06
CA ASP A 95 -12.60 11.79 2.71
C ASP A 95 -12.66 10.43 3.41
N LEU A 96 -11.54 9.71 3.49
CA LEU A 96 -11.44 8.46 4.23
C LEU A 96 -11.81 8.65 5.71
N ILE A 97 -11.25 9.68 6.37
CA ILE A 97 -11.52 9.96 7.78
C ILE A 97 -12.99 10.34 8.02
N ARG A 98 -13.63 11.01 7.06
CA ARG A 98 -15.07 11.33 7.11
C ARG A 98 -15.98 10.16 6.72
N GLY A 99 -15.42 8.99 6.39
CA GLY A 99 -16.19 7.82 5.99
C GLY A 99 -16.95 8.01 4.67
N GLN A 100 -16.38 8.73 3.72
CA GLN A 100 -16.99 9.00 2.42
C GLN A 100 -16.02 8.72 1.28
N ARG A 101 -16.55 8.31 0.14
CA ARG A 101 -15.75 8.14 -1.06
C ARG A 101 -15.25 9.49 -1.59
N SER A 102 -14.07 9.51 -2.20
CA SER A 102 -13.66 10.62 -3.04
C SER A 102 -14.43 10.63 -4.38
N THR A 103 -14.63 11.82 -4.93
CA THR A 103 -15.18 12.02 -6.26
C THR A 103 -14.13 12.66 -7.17
N GLN A 104 -14.35 12.62 -8.47
CA GLN A 104 -13.44 13.22 -9.43
C GLN A 104 -13.20 14.71 -9.12
N ASN A 105 -14.25 15.47 -8.87
CA ASN A 105 -14.13 16.91 -8.55
C ASN A 105 -13.28 17.14 -7.30
N ARG A 106 -13.46 16.34 -6.23
CA ARG A 106 -12.66 16.47 -5.00
C ARG A 106 -11.19 16.14 -5.21
N ILE A 107 -10.87 15.21 -6.11
CA ILE A 107 -9.48 14.89 -6.46
C ILE A 107 -8.88 16.05 -7.27
N GLU A 108 -9.63 16.64 -8.21
CA GLU A 108 -9.16 17.75 -9.03
C GLU A 108 -8.99 19.06 -8.26
N GLU A 109 -9.84 19.29 -7.24
CA GLU A 109 -9.77 20.45 -6.35
C GLU A 109 -8.70 20.31 -5.26
N ALA A 110 -8.11 19.12 -5.08
CA ALA A 110 -7.11 18.87 -4.06
C ALA A 110 -5.81 19.64 -4.34
N PHE A 111 -5.13 20.04 -3.27
CA PHE A 111 -3.82 20.69 -3.35
C PHE A 111 -2.76 19.80 -4.04
N ILE A 112 -2.87 18.48 -3.85
CA ILE A 112 -1.93 17.50 -4.43
C ILE A 112 -2.45 17.05 -5.78
N THR A 113 -1.69 17.31 -6.84
CA THR A 113 -2.00 16.84 -8.19
C THR A 113 -1.73 15.34 -8.33
N PRO A 114 -2.71 14.51 -8.73
CA PRO A 114 -2.51 13.09 -8.98
C PRO A 114 -1.46 12.84 -10.06
N THR A 115 -0.58 11.86 -9.83
CA THR A 115 0.41 11.41 -10.83
C THR A 115 -0.02 10.15 -11.57
N LEU A 116 -1.08 9.49 -11.10
CA LEU A 116 -1.71 8.35 -11.75
C LEU A 116 -3.20 8.64 -11.93
N ASN A 117 -3.70 8.41 -13.14
CA ASN A 117 -5.14 8.40 -13.39
C ASN A 117 -5.74 7.11 -12.82
N ALA A 118 -6.31 7.21 -11.62
CA ALA A 118 -6.94 6.13 -10.86
C ALA A 118 -8.40 6.46 -10.60
N THR A 119 -9.22 5.46 -10.32
CA THR A 119 -10.64 5.64 -10.04
C THR A 119 -10.87 6.24 -8.66
N PRO A 120 -11.49 7.44 -8.54
CA PRO A 120 -11.87 7.96 -7.23
C PRO A 120 -12.87 7.05 -6.53
N GLY A 121 -12.58 6.67 -5.29
CA GLY A 121 -13.39 5.67 -4.61
C GLY A 121 -13.27 5.70 -3.09
N ASP A 122 -13.53 4.55 -2.48
CA ASP A 122 -13.50 4.33 -1.04
C ASP A 122 -12.71 3.07 -0.70
N LEU A 123 -11.53 3.27 -0.12
CA LEU A 123 -10.64 2.19 0.29
C LEU A 123 -11.18 1.38 1.49
N SER A 124 -12.15 1.93 2.23
CA SER A 124 -12.79 1.20 3.32
C SER A 124 -13.65 0.03 2.83
N LEU A 125 -14.06 0.04 1.57
CA LEU A 125 -14.77 -1.07 0.92
C LEU A 125 -13.84 -2.20 0.47
N VAL A 126 -12.53 -1.94 0.43
CA VAL A 126 -11.52 -2.88 -0.05
C VAL A 126 -10.66 -3.43 1.08
N LEU A 127 -10.13 -2.53 1.90
CA LEU A 127 -9.19 -2.90 2.97
C LEU A 127 -9.94 -3.36 4.22
N PRO A 128 -9.59 -4.53 4.79
CA PRO A 128 -10.11 -4.95 6.08
C PRO A 128 -9.88 -3.87 7.14
N LYS A 129 -10.89 -3.66 7.98
CA LYS A 129 -10.87 -2.59 8.99
C LYS A 129 -9.59 -2.53 9.81
N ARG A 130 -9.06 -3.67 10.24
CA ARG A 130 -7.84 -3.73 11.05
C ARG A 130 -6.62 -3.21 10.29
N ILE A 131 -6.54 -3.47 9.00
CA ILE A 131 -5.47 -2.96 8.13
C ILE A 131 -5.63 -1.46 7.93
N LEU A 132 -6.84 -1.02 7.64
CA LEU A 132 -7.16 0.39 7.45
C LEU A 132 -6.89 1.23 8.71
N ASP A 133 -7.33 0.75 9.89
CA ASP A 133 -7.05 1.40 11.17
C ASP A 133 -5.52 1.58 11.36
N GLY A 134 -4.73 0.54 11.06
CA GLY A 134 -3.27 0.61 11.18
C GLY A 134 -2.62 1.61 10.22
N ILE A 135 -3.13 1.73 9.00
CA ILE A 135 -2.67 2.75 8.03
C ILE A 135 -2.98 4.15 8.55
N ILE A 136 -4.20 4.39 9.05
CA ILE A 136 -4.62 5.68 9.59
C ILE A 136 -3.76 6.07 10.79
N GLU A 137 -3.53 5.16 11.75
CA GLU A 137 -2.66 5.42 12.89
C GLU A 137 -1.24 5.78 12.44
N MET A 138 -0.69 5.07 11.45
CA MET A 138 0.64 5.34 10.91
C MET A 138 0.72 6.71 10.23
N ILE A 139 -0.31 7.13 9.49
CA ILE A 139 -0.34 8.45 8.85
C ILE A 139 -0.27 9.56 9.91
N TYR A 140 -1.04 9.48 10.99
CA TYR A 140 -0.98 10.43 12.09
C TYR A 140 0.35 10.38 12.86
N ALA A 141 0.96 9.21 12.98
CA ALA A 141 2.28 9.08 13.59
C ALA A 141 3.37 9.72 12.71
N LEU A 142 3.29 9.53 11.39
CA LEU A 142 4.19 10.17 10.43
C LEU A 142 4.05 11.69 10.43
N ASP A 143 2.85 12.21 10.57
CA ASP A 143 2.59 13.65 10.58
C ASP A 143 3.34 14.38 11.72
N LYS A 144 3.64 13.68 12.82
CA LYS A 144 4.44 14.25 13.94
C LYS A 144 5.91 14.50 13.56
N ILE A 145 6.44 13.75 12.61
CA ILE A 145 7.85 13.84 12.18
C ILE A 145 8.00 14.42 10.78
N ALA A 146 6.96 14.35 9.97
CA ALA A 146 6.84 14.93 8.64
C ALA A 146 5.50 15.66 8.53
N PRO A 147 5.38 16.88 9.08
CA PRO A 147 4.13 17.64 9.10
C PRO A 147 3.54 17.82 7.70
N GLY A 148 2.23 17.58 7.56
CA GLY A 148 1.50 17.59 6.30
C GLY A 148 1.22 16.20 5.73
N THR A 149 1.80 15.13 6.30
CA THR A 149 1.48 13.76 5.88
C THR A 149 0.00 13.42 6.10
N ALA A 150 -0.60 13.91 7.19
CA ALA A 150 -2.03 13.74 7.49
C ALA A 150 -2.91 14.88 6.94
N ASN A 151 -2.45 15.60 5.91
CA ASN A 151 -3.27 16.62 5.25
C ASN A 151 -4.50 15.97 4.62
N GLU A 152 -5.63 16.69 4.60
CA GLU A 152 -6.89 16.21 4.01
C GLU A 152 -6.74 15.83 2.53
N ASP A 153 -5.86 16.52 1.82
CA ASP A 153 -5.60 16.32 0.39
C ASP A 153 -4.55 15.24 0.10
N THR A 154 -3.94 14.64 1.13
CA THR A 154 -3.04 13.50 0.91
C THR A 154 -3.77 12.39 0.18
N LEU A 155 -3.21 11.96 -0.95
CA LEU A 155 -3.83 10.96 -1.82
C LEU A 155 -3.37 9.56 -1.42
N LEU A 156 -4.33 8.69 -1.18
CA LEU A 156 -4.14 7.28 -0.89
C LEU A 156 -4.50 6.47 -2.12
N TYR A 157 -3.56 5.67 -2.61
CA TYR A 157 -3.77 4.77 -3.74
C TYR A 157 -3.79 3.32 -3.25
N GLY A 158 -4.75 2.55 -3.64
CA GLY A 158 -4.90 1.16 -3.22
C GLY A 158 -5.21 0.21 -4.38
N VAL A 159 -4.67 -0.96 -4.27
CA VAL A 159 -3.87 -1.54 -3.19
C VAL A 159 -2.49 -1.96 -3.69
N GLU A 160 -1.52 -2.01 -2.76
CA GLU A 160 -0.27 -2.72 -2.95
C GLU A 160 -0.26 -3.97 -2.08
N VAL A 161 0.17 -5.11 -2.64
CA VAL A 161 0.29 -6.38 -1.90
C VAL A 161 1.70 -6.90 -2.07
N LYS A 162 2.37 -7.19 -0.95
CA LYS A 162 3.71 -7.80 -0.94
C LYS A 162 3.68 -9.10 -0.17
N PHE A 163 4.21 -10.15 -0.76
CA PHE A 163 4.35 -11.47 -0.15
C PHE A 163 5.80 -11.66 0.27
N TYR A 164 6.03 -12.00 1.54
CA TYR A 164 7.39 -12.16 2.09
C TYR A 164 7.68 -13.55 2.62
N ASN A 165 6.71 -14.47 2.53
CA ASN A 165 6.79 -15.76 3.17
C ASN A 165 6.63 -16.89 2.18
N MET A 166 7.77 -17.31 1.66
CA MET A 166 7.93 -18.68 1.19
C MET A 166 9.09 -19.25 2.00
N GLU A 167 8.79 -19.87 3.13
CA GLU A 167 9.76 -20.72 3.80
C GLU A 167 9.86 -22.01 2.99
N VAL A 168 11.03 -22.24 2.43
CA VAL A 168 11.32 -23.51 1.76
C VAL A 168 11.70 -24.52 2.87
N GLU A 169 10.99 -25.66 2.92
CA GLU A 169 11.39 -26.76 3.79
C GLU A 169 12.76 -27.29 3.36
N VAL A 170 13.71 -27.21 4.26
CA VAL A 170 15.09 -27.70 4.07
C VAL A 170 15.51 -28.53 5.27
N ASP A 171 16.49 -29.42 5.07
CA ASP A 171 17.14 -30.18 6.13
C ASP A 171 18.25 -29.35 6.82
N ASP A 172 18.94 -29.96 7.77
CA ASP A 172 20.05 -29.35 8.52
C ASP A 172 21.23 -28.91 7.66
N LYS A 173 21.28 -29.34 6.37
CA LYS A 173 22.29 -28.96 5.39
C LYS A 173 21.77 -27.94 4.38
N LEU A 174 20.58 -27.40 4.64
CA LEU A 174 19.85 -26.49 3.75
C LEU A 174 19.43 -27.13 2.41
N GLU A 175 19.42 -28.47 2.31
CA GLU A 175 18.94 -29.18 1.14
C GLU A 175 17.42 -29.34 1.19
N THR A 176 16.74 -29.05 0.08
CA THR A 176 15.31 -29.25 -0.03
C THR A 176 14.98 -30.73 -0.17
N ARG A 177 13.70 -31.08 -0.18
CA ARG A 177 13.26 -32.45 -0.51
C ARG A 177 13.74 -32.95 -1.90
N TYR A 178 14.17 -32.05 -2.75
CA TYR A 178 14.79 -32.38 -4.03
C TYR A 178 16.30 -32.39 -3.88
N LYS A 179 16.89 -33.57 -4.06
CA LYS A 179 18.34 -33.77 -3.89
C LYS A 179 19.14 -32.84 -4.82
N GLY A 180 20.12 -32.13 -4.24
CA GLY A 180 20.99 -31.19 -4.95
C GLY A 180 20.41 -29.78 -5.11
N LEU A 181 19.24 -29.49 -4.54
CA LEU A 181 18.64 -28.17 -4.50
C LEU A 181 18.72 -27.61 -3.07
N TYR A 182 19.52 -26.53 -2.93
CA TYR A 182 19.81 -25.85 -1.66
C TYR A 182 19.21 -24.44 -1.64
#